data_8d543e16fa1c70481a95c1d6d21f22fb
#
_entry.id   8d543e16fa1c70481a95c1d6d21f22fb
#
_cell.length_a   1.000
_cell.length_b   1.000
_cell.length_c   1.000
_cell.angle_alpha   90.00
_cell.angle_beta   90.00
_cell.angle_gamma   90.00
#
_symmetry.space_group_name_H-M   'P 1'
#
loop_
_entity.id
_entity.type
_entity.pdbx_description
1 polymer ?
#
loop_
_entity_poly.entity_id
_entity_poly.type
_entity_poly.pdbx_seq_one_letter_code
_entity_poly.pdbx_strand_id
1 'polypeptide(L)'
;MKFRMVHNNLNVFDLDKSIKFYQDAFDMHEVRRINAKDGSFIIVYLEDGNSNHQLELTWLREMDRPYDLGDNEFHLAFKVDDYEGAHKRHAEMGCICYENPEMGIYFVTDPNNYWLEVVPENRY
;
A
#
# COMPACT_ATOMS: atom_id res chain seq x y z
N MET A 1 -17.43 24.58 7.99
CA MET A 1 -16.18 23.79 8.18
C MET A 1 -16.20 22.62 7.22
N LYS A 2 -15.10 22.40 6.49
CA LYS A 2 -14.99 21.32 5.49
C LYS A 2 -13.78 20.47 5.77
N PHE A 3 -13.95 19.13 5.79
CA PHE A 3 -12.83 18.20 5.94
C PHE A 3 -12.61 17.46 4.62
N ARG A 4 -11.35 17.28 4.23
CA ARG A 4 -10.97 16.54 3.02
C ARG A 4 -9.91 15.49 3.39
N MET A 5 -10.15 14.25 3.00
CA MET A 5 -9.16 13.20 3.19
C MET A 5 -7.95 13.49 2.30
N VAL A 6 -6.74 13.35 2.83
CA VAL A 6 -5.51 13.64 2.07
C VAL A 6 -4.57 12.44 2.02
N HIS A 7 -4.39 11.71 3.10
CA HIS A 7 -3.52 10.52 3.12
C HIS A 7 -3.91 9.56 4.23
N ASN A 8 -3.45 8.33 4.11
CA ASN A 8 -3.34 7.39 5.21
C ASN A 8 -1.87 7.01 5.38
N ASN A 9 -1.50 6.56 6.57
CA ASN A 9 -0.13 6.16 6.88
C ASN A 9 -0.03 4.66 7.11
N LEU A 10 1.06 4.07 6.61
CA LEU A 10 1.51 2.74 6.98
C LEU A 10 2.94 2.86 7.51
N ASN A 11 3.17 2.40 8.74
CA ASN A 11 4.53 2.27 9.24
C ASN A 11 5.20 1.06 8.60
N VAL A 12 6.43 1.21 8.13
CA VAL A 12 7.15 0.17 7.39
C VAL A 12 8.48 -0.12 8.06
N PHE A 13 8.87 -1.39 8.07
CA PHE A 13 10.12 -1.82 8.68
C PHE A 13 11.31 -1.62 7.75
N ASP A 14 11.15 -1.92 6.46
CA ASP A 14 12.15 -1.73 5.42
C ASP A 14 11.58 -0.79 4.35
N LEU A 15 11.99 0.47 4.40
CA LEU A 15 11.41 1.53 3.57
C LEU A 15 11.60 1.26 2.08
N ASP A 16 12.83 0.92 1.66
CA ASP A 16 13.12 0.73 0.22
C ASP A 16 12.36 -0.45 -0.35
N LYS A 17 12.25 -1.53 0.43
CA LYS A 17 11.48 -2.71 0.05
C LYS A 17 10.00 -2.39 -0.11
N SER A 18 9.46 -1.58 0.78
CA SER A 18 8.05 -1.17 0.71
C SER A 18 7.79 -0.24 -0.48
N ILE A 19 8.66 0.75 -0.72
CA ILE A 19 8.53 1.62 -1.89
C ILE A 19 8.53 0.80 -3.17
N LYS A 20 9.50 -0.13 -3.30
CA LYS A 20 9.59 -0.98 -4.48
C LYS A 20 8.34 -1.83 -4.67
N PHE A 21 7.78 -2.38 -3.59
CA PHE A 21 6.55 -3.14 -3.66
C PHE A 21 5.40 -2.32 -4.26
N TYR A 22 5.17 -1.11 -3.76
CA TYR A 22 4.08 -0.28 -4.24
C TYR A 22 4.31 0.21 -5.67
N GLN A 23 5.56 0.41 -6.07
CA GLN A 23 5.90 0.69 -7.47
C GLN A 23 5.54 -0.50 -8.37
N ASP A 24 5.95 -1.69 -7.99
CA ASP A 24 5.78 -2.90 -8.82
C ASP A 24 4.33 -3.39 -8.82
N ALA A 25 3.65 -3.35 -7.67
CA ALA A 25 2.30 -3.90 -7.54
C ALA A 25 1.21 -2.93 -8.03
N PHE A 26 1.38 -1.62 -7.82
CA PHE A 26 0.31 -0.64 -8.01
C PHE A 26 0.73 0.58 -8.84
N ASP A 27 1.89 0.54 -9.50
CA ASP A 27 2.41 1.64 -10.32
C ASP A 27 2.48 2.97 -9.57
N MET A 28 2.65 2.92 -8.24
CA MET A 28 2.79 4.13 -7.43
C MET A 28 4.20 4.69 -7.52
N HIS A 29 4.34 6.00 -7.27
CA HIS A 29 5.64 6.67 -7.33
C HIS A 29 5.79 7.67 -6.19
N GLU A 30 7.01 7.85 -5.74
CA GLU A 30 7.36 8.80 -4.69
C GLU A 30 7.24 10.23 -5.21
N VAL A 31 6.51 11.08 -4.47
CA VAL A 31 6.32 12.50 -4.83
C VAL A 31 6.92 13.44 -3.80
N ARG A 32 7.13 12.97 -2.57
CA ARG A 32 7.69 13.80 -1.50
C ARG A 32 8.35 12.93 -0.45
N ARG A 33 9.43 13.46 0.14
CA ARG A 33 10.16 12.78 1.21
C ARG A 33 10.54 13.78 2.29
N ILE A 34 10.38 13.38 3.55
CA ILE A 34 10.79 14.16 4.71
C ILE A 34 11.79 13.31 5.48
N ASN A 35 13.01 13.84 5.68
CA ASN A 35 14.03 13.18 6.47
C ASN A 35 14.23 13.97 7.78
N ALA A 36 14.19 13.28 8.92
CA ALA A 36 14.53 13.89 10.18
C ALA A 36 16.02 14.32 10.15
N LYS A 37 16.33 15.48 10.73
CA LYS A 37 17.71 15.99 10.76
C LYS A 37 18.65 15.03 11.47
N ASP A 38 18.17 14.36 12.53
CA ASP A 38 18.95 13.40 13.31
C ASP A 38 18.87 11.97 12.79
N GLY A 39 18.19 11.74 11.65
CA GLY A 39 18.04 10.42 11.05
C GLY A 39 17.02 9.52 11.75
N SER A 40 16.23 10.05 12.71
CA SER A 40 15.33 9.24 13.53
C SER A 40 14.12 8.71 12.77
N PHE A 41 13.72 9.37 11.68
CA PHE A 41 12.61 8.92 10.84
C PHE A 41 12.78 9.38 9.39
N ILE A 42 12.11 8.67 8.50
CA ILE A 42 11.91 9.06 7.10
C ILE A 42 10.43 8.86 6.78
N ILE A 43 9.81 9.87 6.18
CA ILE A 43 8.42 9.79 5.71
C ILE A 43 8.44 9.98 4.20
N VAL A 44 7.78 9.05 3.49
CA VAL A 44 7.68 9.07 2.03
C VAL A 44 6.21 9.12 1.65
N TYR A 45 5.87 9.96 0.68
CA TYR A 45 4.50 10.04 0.12
C TYR A 45 4.50 9.46 -1.28
N LEU A 46 3.62 8.48 -1.50
CA LEU A 46 3.43 7.84 -2.80
C LEU A 46 2.09 8.26 -3.40
N GLU A 47 2.06 8.42 -4.72
CA GLU A 47 0.84 8.70 -5.47
C GLU A 47 0.63 7.65 -6.55
N ASP A 48 -0.64 7.39 -6.89
CA ASP A 48 -1.01 6.46 -7.94
C ASP A 48 -1.15 7.13 -9.32
N GLY A 49 -1.13 8.46 -9.37
CA GLY A 49 -1.29 9.23 -10.61
C GLY A 49 -2.74 9.35 -11.10
N ASN A 50 -3.70 8.76 -10.41
CA ASN A 50 -5.11 8.74 -10.82
C ASN A 50 -6.06 9.33 -9.79
N SER A 51 -5.64 9.45 -8.55
CA SER A 51 -6.43 10.03 -7.46
C SER A 51 -5.62 11.10 -6.73
N ASN A 52 -6.28 11.81 -5.81
CA ASN A 52 -5.63 12.82 -4.96
C ASN A 52 -5.19 12.25 -3.62
N HIS A 53 -5.48 10.97 -3.37
CA HIS A 53 -5.09 10.32 -2.13
C HIS A 53 -3.60 9.96 -2.17
N GLN A 54 -2.90 10.18 -1.05
CA GLN A 54 -1.49 9.80 -0.93
C GLN A 54 -1.35 8.67 0.08
N LEU A 55 -0.44 7.76 -0.21
CA LEU A 55 -0.02 6.75 0.75
C LEU A 55 1.25 7.24 1.42
N GLU A 56 1.17 7.48 2.73
CA GLU A 56 2.31 7.89 3.53
C GLU A 56 2.98 6.66 4.14
N LEU A 57 4.27 6.48 3.87
CA LEU A 57 5.08 5.42 4.48
C LEU A 57 6.01 6.05 5.50
N THR A 58 5.94 5.58 6.75
CA THR A 58 6.80 6.08 7.83
C THR A 58 7.78 5.00 8.25
N TRP A 59 9.07 5.32 8.17
CA TRP A 59 10.15 4.49 8.68
C TRP A 59 10.73 5.14 9.93
N LEU A 60 10.92 4.33 10.99
CA LEU A 60 11.49 4.77 12.26
C LEU A 60 12.80 4.02 12.52
N ARG A 61 13.91 4.76 12.72
CA ARG A 61 15.23 4.16 12.98
C ARG A 61 15.22 3.24 14.20
N GLU A 62 14.49 3.63 15.25
CA GLU A 62 14.49 2.88 16.52
C GLU A 62 13.62 1.61 16.48
N MET A 63 12.88 1.38 15.39
CA MET A 63 12.08 0.17 15.23
C MET A 63 13.00 -1.00 14.88
N ASP A 64 13.15 -1.95 15.80
CA ASP A 64 14.10 -3.06 15.69
C ASP A 64 13.45 -4.40 15.36
N ARG A 65 12.16 -4.41 15.07
CA ARG A 65 11.40 -5.61 14.74
C ARG A 65 10.26 -5.27 13.76
N PRO A 66 9.74 -6.27 13.03
CA PRO A 66 8.54 -6.08 12.21
C PRO A 66 7.36 -5.61 13.06
N TYR A 67 6.48 -4.81 12.45
CA TYR A 67 5.29 -4.31 13.15
C TYR A 67 4.32 -5.43 13.44
N ASP A 68 3.77 -5.43 14.65
CA ASP A 68 2.68 -6.32 15.05
C ASP A 68 1.35 -5.65 14.68
N LEU A 69 0.65 -6.24 13.71
CA LEU A 69 -0.61 -5.69 13.19
C LEU A 69 -1.84 -6.22 13.94
N GLY A 70 -1.63 -7.00 15.00
CA GLY A 70 -2.72 -7.58 15.76
C GLY A 70 -3.59 -8.48 14.90
N ASP A 71 -4.91 -8.31 14.96
CA ASP A 71 -5.84 -9.07 14.13
C ASP A 71 -5.82 -8.67 12.66
N ASN A 72 -5.12 -7.58 12.33
CA ASN A 72 -4.91 -7.08 10.97
C ASN A 72 -6.23 -6.87 10.20
N GLU A 73 -7.18 -6.21 10.86
CA GLU A 73 -8.51 -5.95 10.30
C GLU A 73 -8.54 -4.75 9.35
N PHE A 74 -7.51 -3.92 9.36
CA PHE A 74 -7.40 -2.78 8.44
C PHE A 74 -7.00 -3.25 7.05
N HIS A 75 -7.58 -2.63 6.02
CA HIS A 75 -7.06 -2.78 4.66
C HIS A 75 -7.27 -1.50 3.85
N LEU A 76 -6.47 -1.33 2.81
CA LEU A 76 -6.58 -0.27 1.82
C LEU A 76 -7.04 -0.90 0.51
N ALA A 77 -7.96 -0.24 -0.20
CA ALA A 77 -8.52 -0.80 -1.43
C ALA A 77 -8.07 0.00 -2.65
N PHE A 78 -7.78 -0.71 -3.74
CA PHE A 78 -7.47 -0.15 -5.05
C PHE A 78 -8.50 -0.65 -6.05
N LYS A 79 -9.07 0.26 -6.82
CA LYS A 79 -9.90 -0.10 -7.97
C LYS A 79 -9.01 -0.16 -9.21
N VAL A 80 -9.21 -1.13 -10.08
CA VAL A 80 -8.39 -1.31 -11.27
C VAL A 80 -9.26 -1.51 -12.50
N ASP A 81 -8.86 -0.92 -13.61
CA ASP A 81 -9.55 -1.03 -14.90
C ASP A 81 -9.28 -2.38 -15.59
N ASP A 82 -8.07 -2.90 -15.50
CA ASP A 82 -7.69 -4.22 -16.03
C ASP A 82 -7.52 -5.22 -14.88
N TYR A 83 -8.62 -5.75 -14.41
CA TYR A 83 -8.64 -6.68 -13.28
C TYR A 83 -7.86 -7.96 -13.54
N GLU A 84 -8.03 -8.55 -14.73
CA GLU A 84 -7.32 -9.79 -15.08
C GLU A 84 -5.82 -9.58 -15.19
N GLY A 85 -5.40 -8.46 -15.79
CA GLY A 85 -3.99 -8.09 -15.88
C GLY A 85 -3.38 -7.83 -14.51
N ALA A 86 -4.10 -7.15 -13.62
CA ALA A 86 -3.66 -6.93 -12.24
C ALA A 86 -3.50 -8.25 -11.48
N HIS A 87 -4.47 -9.15 -11.60
CA HIS A 87 -4.40 -10.47 -10.96
C HIS A 87 -3.17 -11.26 -11.44
N LYS A 88 -2.92 -11.25 -12.74
CA LYS A 88 -1.75 -11.92 -13.32
C LYS A 88 -0.45 -11.34 -12.76
N ARG A 89 -0.34 -10.02 -12.71
CA ARG A 89 0.83 -9.33 -12.14
C ARG A 89 1.07 -9.75 -10.69
N HIS A 90 0.03 -9.70 -9.88
CA HIS A 90 0.15 -10.02 -8.46
C HIS A 90 0.39 -11.52 -8.21
N ALA A 91 -0.16 -12.38 -9.05
CA ALA A 91 0.14 -13.81 -9.00
C ALA A 91 1.62 -14.09 -9.32
N GLU A 92 2.16 -13.44 -10.35
CA GLU A 92 3.58 -13.55 -10.72
C GLU A 92 4.50 -12.99 -9.62
N MET A 93 4.07 -11.95 -8.92
CA MET A 93 4.79 -11.40 -7.76
C MET A 93 4.71 -12.30 -6.52
N GLY A 94 3.76 -13.27 -6.52
CA GLY A 94 3.56 -14.16 -5.38
C GLY A 94 2.98 -13.48 -4.15
N CYS A 95 2.26 -12.36 -4.31
CA CYS A 95 1.77 -11.57 -3.18
C CYS A 95 0.27 -11.73 -2.90
N ILE A 96 -0.47 -12.50 -3.69
CA ILE A 96 -1.91 -12.72 -3.44
C ILE A 96 -2.05 -13.56 -2.15
N CYS A 97 -2.84 -13.07 -1.20
CA CYS A 97 -3.04 -13.74 0.09
C CYS A 97 -4.47 -14.27 0.28
N TYR A 98 -5.44 -13.75 -0.45
CA TYR A 98 -6.82 -14.20 -0.33
C TYR A 98 -7.59 -13.86 -1.60
N GLU A 99 -8.41 -14.80 -2.06
CA GLU A 99 -9.28 -14.59 -3.22
C GLU A 99 -10.73 -14.80 -2.81
N ASN A 100 -11.61 -13.94 -3.30
CA ASN A 100 -13.05 -14.04 -3.07
C ASN A 100 -13.77 -14.02 -4.43
N PRO A 101 -13.90 -15.19 -5.10
CA PRO A 101 -14.52 -15.26 -6.43
C PRO A 101 -15.99 -14.84 -6.44
N GLU A 102 -16.73 -15.04 -5.36
CA GLU A 102 -18.13 -14.65 -5.27
C GLU A 102 -18.28 -13.13 -5.37
N MET A 103 -17.43 -12.39 -4.67
CA MET A 103 -17.43 -10.94 -4.73
C MET A 103 -16.64 -10.39 -5.92
N GLY A 104 -15.84 -11.22 -6.58
CA GLY A 104 -15.00 -10.79 -7.69
C GLY A 104 -13.87 -9.86 -7.27
N ILE A 105 -13.29 -10.09 -6.11
CA ILE A 105 -12.18 -9.32 -5.55
C ILE A 105 -11.08 -10.24 -5.04
N TYR A 106 -9.90 -9.68 -4.80
CA TYR A 106 -8.83 -10.41 -4.12
C TYR A 106 -7.98 -9.46 -3.28
N PHE A 107 -7.15 -10.02 -2.41
CA PHE A 107 -6.25 -9.27 -1.55
C PHE A 107 -4.81 -9.69 -1.80
N VAL A 108 -3.90 -8.71 -1.70
CA VAL A 108 -2.47 -8.95 -1.68
C VAL A 108 -1.89 -8.46 -0.35
N THR A 109 -0.74 -9.00 0.05
CA THR A 109 -0.01 -8.51 1.20
C THR A 109 1.23 -7.75 0.76
N ASP A 110 1.51 -6.63 1.42
CA ASP A 110 2.74 -5.89 1.25
C ASP A 110 3.88 -6.51 2.10
N PRO A 111 5.12 -5.99 2.04
CA PRO A 111 6.22 -6.54 2.83
C PRO A 111 6.02 -6.51 4.35
N ASN A 112 5.07 -5.72 4.85
CA ASN A 112 4.78 -5.62 6.29
C ASN A 112 3.53 -6.40 6.70
N ASN A 113 2.95 -7.17 5.77
CA ASN A 113 1.70 -7.93 5.95
C ASN A 113 0.43 -7.07 6.00
N TYR A 114 0.49 -5.80 5.57
CA TYR A 114 -0.72 -5.03 5.36
C TYR A 114 -1.50 -5.63 4.19
N TRP A 115 -2.82 -5.72 4.33
CA TRP A 115 -3.69 -6.24 3.29
C TRP A 115 -4.16 -5.13 2.38
N LEU A 116 -4.11 -5.39 1.07
CA LEU A 116 -4.51 -4.45 0.03
C LEU A 116 -5.54 -5.16 -0.84
N GLU A 117 -6.75 -4.59 -0.90
CA GLU A 117 -7.85 -5.14 -1.68
C GLU A 117 -7.77 -4.64 -3.12
N VAL A 118 -7.99 -5.53 -4.08
CA VAL A 118 -8.06 -5.17 -5.50
C VAL A 118 -9.49 -5.40 -5.99
N VAL A 119 -10.10 -4.32 -6.49
CA VAL A 119 -11.52 -4.27 -6.86
C VAL A 119 -11.63 -3.91 -8.34
N PRO A 120 -12.45 -4.63 -9.14
CA PRO A 120 -12.63 -4.26 -10.54
C PRO A 120 -13.38 -2.92 -10.68
N GLU A 121 -13.10 -2.21 -11.77
CA GLU A 121 -13.62 -0.87 -12.03
C GLU A 121 -15.16 -0.79 -11.99
N ASN A 122 -15.83 -1.85 -12.43
CA ASN A 122 -17.30 -1.89 -12.48
C ASN A 122 -17.97 -2.24 -11.15
N ARG A 123 -17.20 -2.38 -10.08
CA ARG A 123 -17.71 -2.70 -8.75
C ARG A 123 -17.88 -1.40 -7.95
N TYR A 124 -19.07 -1.16 -7.41
CA TYR A 124 -19.48 0.07 -6.70
C TYR A 124 -18.68 1.34 -7.11
#